data_77a104eb98847674c2eec92008e91d06
#
_entry.id   77a104eb98847674c2eec92008e91d06
#
_cell.length_a   1.000
_cell.length_b   1.000
_cell.length_c   1.000
_cell.angle_alpha   90.00
_cell.angle_beta   90.00
_cell.angle_gamma   90.00
#
_symmetry.space_group_name_H-M   'P 1'
#
loop_
_entity.id
_entity.type
_entity.pdbx_description
1 polymer ?
#
loop_
_entity_poly.entity_id
_entity_poly.type
_entity_poly.pdbx_seq_one_letter_code
_entity_poly.pdbx_strand_id
1 'polypeptide(L)'
;MTYDVAVFGGGNAALCAALAAREAGRSVVVVERAPRHMRGGNSRHTRNLRCAHGAPTDVLTGAYEDDEFLTDLHRVNGGESNAALSRMLIERSRECAPWMERYGVRFQAALRGTLHLSRTNAFFLGGGKALMNAYYAAASRLGIDVLYDAEAVSFDLDGGSFRAATVETGGERRVIHARAAVVATGGFESNLDWLREAWGDAASNFIVRGTPYNTGGPLRLLLDAGASPVGDARACHAIAVDARAPRFDGGIVTRLDCLPLGIVVNQHGERFADEGQDLWPKRYASWGVLVAAQPGQQAYCLVDAKAIGRFMPSVFPPFVAPSIRELALALALPPDRVGATVDAFNAAVRDAPFDLETLDGCRTEGLTPPKSHWARRLDTRPFWGYPLRPGITFTYLGVTVDEASRVVMNGVPSENLFAAGEVMAGNVLRHGYLAGIGMTIGTVFGRLAGAGAADAAR
;
A
#
# COMPACT_ATOMS: atom_id res chain seq x y z
N MET A 1 4.02 20.25 -27.48
CA MET A 1 3.05 20.92 -26.59
C MET A 1 3.83 21.55 -25.45
N THR A 2 3.48 22.74 -25.02
CA THR A 2 4.21 23.45 -23.94
C THR A 2 3.27 23.78 -22.80
N TYR A 3 3.68 23.46 -21.58
CA TYR A 3 2.94 23.69 -20.35
C TYR A 3 3.85 24.37 -19.30
N ASP A 4 3.26 24.93 -18.26
CA ASP A 4 4.03 25.36 -17.10
C ASP A 4 4.47 24.15 -16.28
N VAL A 5 3.57 23.19 -16.04
CA VAL A 5 3.84 21.99 -15.22
C VAL A 5 3.39 20.72 -15.94
N ALA A 6 4.29 19.73 -16.05
CA ALA A 6 3.98 18.38 -16.47
C ALA A 6 3.94 17.46 -15.26
N VAL A 7 2.86 16.69 -15.08
CA VAL A 7 2.68 15.72 -14.01
C VAL A 7 2.65 14.33 -14.62
N PHE A 8 3.60 13.47 -14.26
CA PHE A 8 3.69 12.09 -14.72
C PHE A 8 3.07 11.15 -13.71
N GLY A 9 2.05 10.40 -14.16
CA GLY A 9 1.16 9.56 -13.36
C GLY A 9 -0.24 10.15 -13.22
N GLY A 10 -1.21 9.31 -12.83
CA GLY A 10 -2.61 9.72 -12.67
C GLY A 10 -3.24 9.23 -11.37
N GLY A 11 -2.41 8.83 -10.38
CA GLY A 11 -2.84 8.44 -9.05
C GLY A 11 -3.13 9.64 -8.12
N ASN A 12 -3.37 9.36 -6.84
CA ASN A 12 -3.65 10.38 -5.82
C ASN A 12 -2.58 11.48 -5.77
N ALA A 13 -1.30 11.12 -5.70
CA ALA A 13 -0.21 12.08 -5.62
C ALA A 13 -0.16 13.00 -6.85
N ALA A 14 -0.30 12.40 -8.04
CA ALA A 14 -0.28 13.13 -9.30
C ALA A 14 -1.44 14.13 -9.41
N LEU A 15 -2.66 13.72 -9.07
CA LEU A 15 -3.81 14.61 -9.13
C LEU A 15 -3.76 15.67 -8.03
N CYS A 16 -3.23 15.37 -6.84
CA CYS A 16 -2.97 16.39 -5.82
C CYS A 16 -1.97 17.44 -6.33
N ALA A 17 -0.89 17.01 -7.01
CA ALA A 17 0.08 17.93 -7.60
C ALA A 17 -0.53 18.78 -8.73
N ALA A 18 -1.27 18.15 -9.64
CA ALA A 18 -1.91 18.84 -10.75
C ALA A 18 -2.92 19.89 -10.27
N LEU A 19 -3.75 19.53 -9.28
CA LEU A 19 -4.73 20.45 -8.69
C LEU A 19 -4.06 21.62 -7.97
N ALA A 20 -3.00 21.37 -7.19
CA ALA A 20 -2.25 22.42 -6.49
C ALA A 20 -1.56 23.38 -7.47
N ALA A 21 -0.93 22.86 -8.52
CA ALA A 21 -0.31 23.69 -9.56
C ALA A 21 -1.36 24.52 -10.32
N ARG A 22 -2.53 23.96 -10.56
CA ARG A 22 -3.64 24.66 -11.22
C ARG A 22 -4.26 25.73 -10.33
N GLU A 23 -4.39 25.50 -9.01
CA GLU A 23 -4.79 26.55 -8.05
C GLU A 23 -3.85 27.76 -8.07
N ALA A 24 -2.54 27.53 -8.31
CA ALA A 24 -1.54 28.58 -8.49
C ALA A 24 -1.57 29.24 -9.90
N GLY A 25 -2.58 28.94 -10.72
CA GLY A 25 -2.81 29.57 -12.02
C GLY A 25 -1.98 28.99 -13.17
N ARG A 26 -1.30 27.86 -13.00
CA ARG A 26 -0.44 27.26 -14.04
C ARG A 26 -1.21 26.44 -15.05
N SER A 27 -0.71 26.38 -16.29
CA SER A 27 -1.14 25.40 -17.27
C SER A 27 -0.52 24.04 -16.93
N VAL A 28 -1.37 22.99 -16.87
CA VAL A 28 -0.96 21.66 -16.36
C VAL A 28 -1.39 20.56 -17.33
N VAL A 29 -0.47 19.64 -17.61
CA VAL A 29 -0.78 18.37 -18.25
C VAL A 29 -0.49 17.19 -17.32
N VAL A 30 -1.40 16.23 -17.27
CA VAL A 30 -1.23 14.94 -16.59
C VAL A 30 -0.99 13.86 -17.64
N VAL A 31 0.09 13.10 -17.49
CA VAL A 31 0.45 11.98 -18.37
C VAL A 31 0.15 10.69 -17.63
N GLU A 32 -0.93 10.00 -17.98
CA GLU A 32 -1.40 8.75 -17.37
C GLU A 32 -1.23 7.58 -18.34
N ARG A 33 -0.45 6.58 -17.90
CA ARG A 33 -0.18 5.39 -18.70
C ARG A 33 -1.41 4.52 -18.92
N ALA A 34 -2.28 4.44 -17.91
CA ALA A 34 -3.49 3.63 -18.00
C ALA A 34 -4.52 4.22 -18.95
N PRO A 35 -5.32 3.39 -19.63
CA PRO A 35 -6.48 3.87 -20.35
C PRO A 35 -7.50 4.51 -19.38
N ARG A 36 -8.32 5.40 -19.91
CA ARG A 36 -9.26 6.20 -19.13
C ARG A 36 -10.10 5.40 -18.12
N HIS A 37 -10.54 4.21 -18.47
CA HIS A 37 -11.37 3.36 -17.60
C HIS A 37 -10.57 2.66 -16.48
N MET A 38 -9.23 2.57 -16.61
CA MET A 38 -8.31 1.99 -15.63
C MET A 38 -7.47 3.04 -14.89
N ARG A 39 -7.66 4.33 -15.19
CA ARG A 39 -6.91 5.45 -14.60
C ARG A 39 -6.91 5.44 -13.08
N GLY A 40 -5.89 6.06 -12.48
CA GLY A 40 -5.83 6.29 -11.04
C GLY A 40 -4.84 5.43 -10.28
N GLY A 41 -4.05 4.61 -10.98
CA GLY A 41 -3.02 3.78 -10.35
C GLY A 41 -3.56 2.92 -9.20
N ASN A 42 -2.73 2.62 -8.22
CA ASN A 42 -3.14 1.86 -7.03
C ASN A 42 -4.08 2.66 -6.11
N SER A 43 -4.16 3.98 -6.26
CA SER A 43 -5.09 4.80 -5.47
C SER A 43 -6.56 4.43 -5.70
N ARG A 44 -6.92 3.85 -6.86
CA ARG A 44 -8.27 3.33 -7.12
C ARG A 44 -8.66 2.14 -6.23
N HIS A 45 -7.68 1.46 -5.61
CA HIS A 45 -7.88 0.30 -4.74
C HIS A 45 -7.82 0.65 -3.25
N THR A 46 -7.56 1.92 -2.91
CA THR A 46 -7.52 2.39 -1.52
C THR A 46 -8.92 2.48 -0.91
N ARG A 47 -8.97 2.53 0.42
CA ARG A 47 -10.24 2.77 1.13
C ARG A 47 -10.15 3.86 2.19
N ASN A 48 -8.96 4.25 2.63
CA ASN A 48 -8.80 5.18 3.73
C ASN A 48 -7.51 6.01 3.62
N LEU A 49 -7.48 7.07 4.39
CA LEU A 49 -6.39 8.00 4.58
C LEU A 49 -6.07 8.05 6.06
N ARG A 50 -4.79 7.93 6.45
CA ARG A 50 -4.34 8.13 7.83
C ARG A 50 -4.07 9.62 8.06
N CYS A 51 -4.60 10.18 9.17
CA CYS A 51 -4.37 11.59 9.49
C CYS A 51 -4.33 11.84 11.00
N ALA A 52 -3.43 12.72 11.43
CA ALA A 52 -3.39 13.22 12.78
C ALA A 52 -4.57 14.16 13.05
N HIS A 53 -5.08 14.17 14.28
CA HIS A 53 -6.16 15.05 14.73
C HIS A 53 -6.26 15.03 16.26
N GLY A 54 -6.59 16.17 16.86
CA GLY A 54 -6.63 16.33 18.31
C GLY A 54 -7.98 16.03 18.96
N ALA A 55 -9.04 15.80 18.17
CA ALA A 55 -10.39 15.55 18.68
C ALA A 55 -11.20 14.67 17.72
N PRO A 56 -12.26 13.99 18.18
CA PRO A 56 -13.19 13.30 17.31
C PRO A 56 -13.82 14.23 16.27
N THR A 57 -14.13 13.67 15.09
CA THR A 57 -14.88 14.32 14.02
C THR A 57 -16.02 13.39 13.58
N ASP A 58 -16.82 13.80 12.61
CA ASP A 58 -17.86 12.94 12.02
C ASP A 58 -17.30 11.67 11.38
N VAL A 59 -16.02 11.71 10.95
CA VAL A 59 -15.36 10.63 10.20
C VAL A 59 -14.24 9.91 10.99
N LEU A 60 -13.83 10.47 12.14
CA LEU A 60 -12.76 9.95 13.00
C LEU A 60 -13.24 9.85 14.45
N THR A 61 -12.90 8.73 15.11
CA THR A 61 -13.23 8.53 16.53
C THR A 61 -12.02 8.82 17.40
N GLY A 62 -12.18 9.59 18.47
CA GLY A 62 -11.08 9.91 19.40
C GLY A 62 -10.01 10.83 18.81
N ALA A 63 -8.95 11.07 19.55
CA ALA A 63 -7.77 11.81 19.10
C ALA A 63 -6.68 10.85 18.57
N TYR A 64 -5.85 11.34 17.65
CA TYR A 64 -4.64 10.70 17.18
C TYR A 64 -3.57 11.76 16.96
N GLU A 65 -2.81 12.01 18.00
CA GLU A 65 -1.85 13.11 18.05
C GLU A 65 -0.58 12.81 17.28
N ASP A 66 0.19 13.86 16.96
CA ASP A 66 1.40 13.77 16.12
C ASP A 66 2.45 12.84 16.72
N ASP A 67 2.67 12.88 18.05
CA ASP A 67 3.64 12.03 18.74
C ASP A 67 3.24 10.54 18.71
N GLU A 68 1.94 10.25 18.81
CA GLU A 68 1.44 8.89 18.68
C GLU A 68 1.62 8.39 17.24
N PHE A 69 1.32 9.23 16.26
CA PHE A 69 1.52 8.88 14.85
C PHE A 69 3.01 8.63 14.55
N LEU A 70 3.91 9.48 15.06
CA LEU A 70 5.36 9.31 14.91
C LEU A 70 5.84 8.01 15.58
N THR A 71 5.34 7.72 16.78
CA THR A 71 5.64 6.47 17.50
C THR A 71 5.17 5.24 16.71
N ASP A 72 3.96 5.27 16.15
CA ASP A 72 3.43 4.21 15.29
C ASP A 72 4.29 4.03 14.03
N LEU A 73 4.73 5.14 13.42
CA LEU A 73 5.61 5.10 12.24
C LEU A 73 6.98 4.48 12.59
N HIS A 74 7.61 4.94 13.67
CA HIS A 74 8.91 4.41 14.11
C HIS A 74 8.84 2.92 14.47
N ARG A 75 7.73 2.46 15.04
CA ARG A 75 7.54 1.05 15.36
C ARG A 75 7.55 0.16 14.11
N VAL A 76 7.01 0.61 12.97
CA VAL A 76 6.95 -0.20 11.75
C VAL A 76 8.19 -0.05 10.86
N ASN A 77 8.93 1.06 10.94
CA ASN A 77 10.11 1.32 10.12
C ASN A 77 11.45 1.31 10.88
N GLY A 78 11.42 0.93 12.18
CA GLY A 78 12.63 0.87 13.02
C GLY A 78 13.23 2.24 13.35
N GLY A 79 12.52 3.35 13.11
CA GLY A 79 13.04 4.71 13.29
C GLY A 79 13.98 5.19 12.17
N GLU A 80 14.09 4.45 11.08
CA GLU A 80 15.05 4.73 9.98
C GLU A 80 14.54 5.73 8.92
N SER A 81 13.40 6.36 9.14
CA SER A 81 12.86 7.37 8.23
C SER A 81 13.64 8.69 8.25
N ASN A 82 13.50 9.49 7.18
CA ASN A 82 13.90 10.90 7.24
C ASN A 82 13.02 11.63 8.25
N ALA A 83 13.62 12.11 9.34
CA ALA A 83 12.91 12.70 10.46
C ALA A 83 12.15 13.99 10.09
N ALA A 84 12.72 14.86 9.25
CA ALA A 84 12.10 16.10 8.81
C ALA A 84 10.87 15.82 7.95
N LEU A 85 11.01 14.94 6.94
CA LEU A 85 9.91 14.55 6.05
C LEU A 85 8.80 13.82 6.79
N SER A 86 9.15 12.98 7.79
CA SER A 86 8.16 12.27 8.60
C SER A 86 7.33 13.20 9.48
N ARG A 87 7.97 14.16 10.13
CA ARG A 87 7.27 15.19 10.93
C ARG A 87 6.38 16.05 10.06
N MET A 88 6.90 16.55 8.94
CA MET A 88 6.14 17.34 7.97
C MET A 88 4.91 16.56 7.45
N LEU A 89 5.08 15.27 7.13
CA LEU A 89 3.97 14.40 6.71
C LEU A 89 2.87 14.38 7.77
N ILE A 90 3.25 14.13 9.04
CA ILE A 90 2.32 14.00 10.16
C ILE A 90 1.58 15.31 10.40
N GLU A 91 2.29 16.42 10.57
CA GLU A 91 1.71 17.74 10.79
C GLU A 91 0.71 18.13 9.68
N ARG A 92 1.13 17.98 8.40
CA ARG A 92 0.29 18.34 7.25
C ARG A 92 -0.82 17.34 6.96
N SER A 93 -0.79 16.16 7.57
CA SER A 93 -1.85 15.16 7.41
C SER A 93 -3.20 15.64 7.93
N ARG A 94 -3.21 16.55 8.91
CA ARG A 94 -4.40 17.18 9.50
C ARG A 94 -5.24 17.92 8.45
N GLU A 95 -4.59 18.47 7.42
CA GLU A 95 -5.23 19.24 6.36
C GLU A 95 -5.73 18.38 5.20
N CYS A 96 -5.34 17.09 5.14
CA CYS A 96 -5.60 16.27 3.96
C CYS A 96 -7.09 16.10 3.68
N ALA A 97 -7.88 15.67 4.67
CA ALA A 97 -9.30 15.43 4.47
C ALA A 97 -10.07 16.71 4.07
N PRO A 98 -9.94 17.86 4.78
CA PRO A 98 -10.59 19.10 4.35
C PRO A 98 -10.16 19.57 2.96
N TRP A 99 -8.87 19.41 2.60
CA TRP A 99 -8.41 19.77 1.25
C TRP A 99 -9.04 18.88 0.18
N MET A 100 -9.11 17.56 0.41
CA MET A 100 -9.70 16.60 -0.52
C MET A 100 -11.20 16.87 -0.74
N GLU A 101 -11.92 17.25 0.31
CA GLU A 101 -13.35 17.59 0.23
C GLU A 101 -13.63 18.79 -0.70
N ARG A 102 -12.75 19.78 -0.77
CA ARG A 102 -12.87 20.92 -1.72
C ARG A 102 -12.95 20.45 -3.17
N TYR A 103 -12.37 19.28 -3.48
CA TYR A 103 -12.40 18.69 -4.82
C TYR A 103 -13.45 17.61 -5.00
N GLY A 104 -14.39 17.50 -4.05
CA GLY A 104 -15.55 16.61 -4.15
C GLY A 104 -15.31 15.19 -3.61
N VAL A 105 -14.19 14.94 -2.95
CA VAL A 105 -13.99 13.69 -2.20
C VAL A 105 -14.92 13.68 -1.01
N ARG A 106 -15.53 12.52 -0.74
CA ARG A 106 -16.43 12.35 0.40
C ARG A 106 -15.90 11.26 1.32
N PHE A 107 -16.07 11.47 2.61
CA PHE A 107 -15.75 10.50 3.63
C PHE A 107 -17.04 9.92 4.22
N GLN A 108 -16.98 8.67 4.64
CA GLN A 108 -18.06 8.02 5.34
C GLN A 108 -17.98 8.28 6.85
N ALA A 109 -19.10 8.20 7.54
CA ALA A 109 -19.11 8.25 9.00
C ALA A 109 -18.19 7.18 9.59
N ALA A 110 -17.61 7.47 10.77
CA ALA A 110 -16.67 6.61 11.44
C ALA A 110 -17.22 5.19 11.62
N LEU A 111 -16.46 4.19 11.19
CA LEU A 111 -16.79 2.79 11.36
C LEU A 111 -16.53 2.37 12.81
N ARG A 112 -17.49 1.66 13.40
CA ARG A 112 -17.36 1.00 14.71
C ARG A 112 -17.16 -0.50 14.51
N GLY A 113 -16.61 -1.18 15.50
CA GLY A 113 -16.39 -2.64 15.50
C GLY A 113 -14.93 -3.05 15.43
N THR A 114 -14.67 -4.33 15.17
CA THR A 114 -13.38 -5.02 15.33
C THR A 114 -12.16 -4.38 14.66
N LEU A 115 -12.33 -3.51 13.68
CA LEU A 115 -11.20 -2.92 12.98
C LEU A 115 -10.64 -1.64 13.63
N HIS A 116 -11.32 -0.97 14.56
CA HIS A 116 -10.90 0.27 15.26
C HIS A 116 -10.04 1.27 14.44
N LEU A 117 -10.06 1.12 13.10
CA LEU A 117 -9.24 1.94 12.20
C LEU A 117 -9.74 3.38 12.11
N SER A 118 -11.01 3.63 12.45
CA SER A 118 -11.60 4.97 12.36
C SER A 118 -11.04 5.96 13.40
N ARG A 119 -10.25 5.49 14.36
CA ARG A 119 -9.53 6.41 15.26
C ARG A 119 -8.34 7.08 14.56
N THR A 120 -7.70 6.40 13.63
CA THR A 120 -6.49 6.87 12.94
C THR A 120 -6.70 7.16 11.46
N ASN A 121 -7.81 6.68 10.88
CA ASN A 121 -8.04 6.68 9.44
C ASN A 121 -9.45 7.16 9.08
N ALA A 122 -9.53 8.16 8.22
CA ALA A 122 -10.76 8.57 7.55
C ALA A 122 -11.03 7.67 6.32
N PHE A 123 -12.23 7.12 6.21
CA PHE A 123 -12.60 6.20 5.13
C PHE A 123 -13.30 6.93 4.00
N PHE A 124 -12.88 6.68 2.76
CA PHE A 124 -13.52 7.26 1.58
C PHE A 124 -14.89 6.65 1.31
N LEU A 125 -15.91 7.47 1.16
CA LEU A 125 -17.24 7.02 0.73
C LEU A 125 -17.16 6.56 -0.73
N GLY A 126 -17.46 5.28 -0.97
CA GLY A 126 -17.29 4.64 -2.28
C GLY A 126 -15.85 4.24 -2.63
N GLY A 127 -14.92 4.34 -1.67
CA GLY A 127 -13.54 3.89 -1.80
C GLY A 127 -12.71 4.66 -2.82
N GLY A 128 -11.59 4.07 -3.23
CA GLY A 128 -10.62 4.72 -4.10
C GLY A 128 -11.15 5.06 -5.51
N LYS A 129 -12.08 4.29 -6.04
CA LYS A 129 -12.69 4.62 -7.35
C LYS A 129 -13.50 5.91 -7.28
N ALA A 130 -14.28 6.12 -6.21
CA ALA A 130 -15.03 7.35 -6.01
C ALA A 130 -14.09 8.55 -5.78
N LEU A 131 -13.06 8.38 -4.95
CA LEU A 131 -11.99 9.35 -4.77
C LEU A 131 -11.39 9.80 -6.11
N MET A 132 -10.90 8.84 -6.92
CA MET A 132 -10.25 9.15 -8.19
C MET A 132 -11.21 9.83 -9.17
N ASN A 133 -12.48 9.39 -9.23
CA ASN A 133 -13.48 10.05 -10.07
C ASN A 133 -13.75 11.50 -9.64
N ALA A 134 -13.77 11.80 -8.35
CA ALA A 134 -13.92 13.17 -7.84
C ALA A 134 -12.74 14.05 -8.30
N TYR A 135 -11.52 13.58 -8.17
CA TYR A 135 -10.32 14.31 -8.61
C TYR A 135 -10.27 14.52 -10.13
N TYR A 136 -10.56 13.50 -10.93
CA TYR A 136 -10.61 13.66 -12.38
C TYR A 136 -11.75 14.60 -12.84
N ALA A 137 -12.88 14.58 -12.14
CA ALA A 137 -13.95 15.57 -12.39
C ALA A 137 -13.49 17.00 -12.04
N ALA A 138 -12.76 17.18 -10.93
CA ALA A 138 -12.18 18.46 -10.56
C ALA A 138 -11.14 18.92 -11.58
N ALA A 139 -10.23 18.05 -12.02
CA ALA A 139 -9.24 18.33 -13.03
C ALA A 139 -9.88 18.81 -14.35
N SER A 140 -10.94 18.13 -14.79
CA SER A 140 -11.70 18.51 -15.98
C SER A 140 -12.36 19.89 -15.83
N ARG A 141 -13.00 20.18 -14.69
CA ARG A 141 -13.62 21.50 -14.42
C ARG A 141 -12.60 22.64 -14.43
N LEU A 142 -11.39 22.38 -13.97
CA LEU A 142 -10.31 23.33 -13.88
C LEU A 142 -9.48 23.46 -15.16
N GLY A 143 -9.80 22.69 -16.21
CA GLY A 143 -9.11 22.73 -17.49
C GLY A 143 -7.69 22.16 -17.41
N ILE A 144 -7.46 21.14 -16.63
CA ILE A 144 -6.23 20.35 -16.62
C ILE A 144 -6.31 19.35 -17.77
N ASP A 145 -5.32 19.34 -18.65
CA ASP A 145 -5.20 18.37 -19.72
C ASP A 145 -4.78 17.00 -19.18
N VAL A 146 -5.42 15.93 -19.62
CA VAL A 146 -5.07 14.56 -19.25
C VAL A 146 -4.86 13.72 -20.49
N LEU A 147 -3.63 13.22 -20.66
CA LEU A 147 -3.26 12.28 -21.70
C LEU A 147 -3.35 10.88 -21.14
N TYR A 148 -4.26 10.07 -21.67
CA TYR A 148 -4.41 8.65 -21.31
C TYR A 148 -3.66 7.77 -22.31
N ASP A 149 -3.43 6.51 -21.94
CA ASP A 149 -2.63 5.57 -22.72
C ASP A 149 -1.27 6.17 -23.10
N ALA A 150 -0.69 6.97 -22.20
CA ALA A 150 0.47 7.81 -22.43
C ALA A 150 1.58 7.49 -21.43
N GLU A 151 2.70 6.98 -21.91
CA GLU A 151 3.86 6.59 -21.09
C GLU A 151 5.05 7.53 -21.34
N ALA A 152 5.64 8.08 -20.28
CA ALA A 152 6.92 8.76 -20.38
C ALA A 152 8.04 7.73 -20.58
N VAL A 153 8.72 7.79 -21.73
CA VAL A 153 9.77 6.86 -22.15
C VAL A 153 11.18 7.47 -22.08
N SER A 154 11.27 8.80 -21.94
CA SER A 154 12.52 9.48 -21.61
C SER A 154 12.28 10.85 -20.98
N PHE A 155 13.22 11.29 -20.16
CA PHE A 155 13.32 12.66 -19.65
C PHE A 155 14.54 13.36 -20.26
N ASP A 156 14.35 14.56 -20.78
CA ASP A 156 15.42 15.46 -21.16
C ASP A 156 15.77 16.32 -19.94
N LEU A 157 16.93 16.06 -19.36
CA LEU A 157 17.46 16.71 -18.17
C LEU A 157 18.78 17.40 -18.49
N ASP A 158 18.93 18.63 -18.02
CA ASP A 158 20.18 19.39 -18.12
C ASP A 158 20.67 19.74 -16.72
N GLY A 159 21.83 19.19 -16.33
CA GLY A 159 22.39 19.40 -15.00
C GLY A 159 21.45 18.98 -13.84
N GLY A 160 20.51 18.05 -14.10
CA GLY A 160 19.47 17.65 -13.13
C GLY A 160 18.19 18.46 -13.19
N SER A 161 18.10 19.49 -14.04
CA SER A 161 16.89 20.28 -14.27
C SER A 161 16.08 19.72 -15.44
N PHE A 162 14.77 19.64 -15.29
CA PHE A 162 13.85 19.13 -16.31
C PHE A 162 13.62 20.13 -17.44
N ARG A 163 13.62 19.67 -18.70
CA ARG A 163 13.31 20.46 -19.90
C ARG A 163 12.12 19.90 -20.68
N ALA A 164 12.10 18.61 -20.88
CA ALA A 164 11.06 17.93 -21.66
C ALA A 164 10.96 16.46 -21.30
N ALA A 165 9.89 15.82 -21.74
CA ALA A 165 9.74 14.38 -21.74
C ALA A 165 9.25 13.89 -23.10
N THR A 166 9.79 12.75 -23.56
CA THR A 166 9.19 12.00 -24.66
C THR A 166 8.12 11.08 -24.11
N VAL A 167 6.92 11.20 -24.64
CA VAL A 167 5.75 10.41 -24.26
C VAL A 167 5.31 9.57 -25.45
N GLU A 168 5.09 8.27 -25.21
CA GLU A 168 4.56 7.35 -26.19
C GLU A 168 3.05 7.15 -25.98
N THR A 169 2.26 7.31 -27.03
CA THR A 169 0.81 7.12 -27.03
C THR A 169 0.39 6.47 -28.33
N GLY A 170 -0.24 5.28 -28.28
CA GLY A 170 -0.71 4.59 -29.48
C GLY A 170 0.40 4.25 -30.49
N GLY A 171 1.64 4.05 -30.04
CA GLY A 171 2.80 3.81 -30.89
C GLY A 171 3.44 5.07 -31.48
N GLU A 172 2.88 6.26 -31.22
CA GLU A 172 3.45 7.55 -31.60
C GLU A 172 4.22 8.18 -30.44
N ARG A 173 5.37 8.78 -30.73
CA ARG A 173 6.17 9.55 -29.77
C ARG A 173 5.92 11.04 -29.93
N ARG A 174 5.67 11.70 -28.79
CA ARG A 174 5.46 13.15 -28.72
C ARG A 174 6.34 13.76 -27.64
N VAL A 175 6.88 14.94 -27.90
CA VAL A 175 7.65 15.68 -26.91
C VAL A 175 6.72 16.66 -26.17
N ILE A 176 6.74 16.57 -24.85
CA ILE A 176 6.07 17.51 -23.95
C ILE A 176 7.13 18.37 -23.31
N HIS A 177 7.08 19.68 -23.60
CA HIS A 177 7.91 20.69 -22.94
C HIS A 177 7.16 21.27 -21.75
N ALA A 178 7.84 21.37 -20.60
CA ALA A 178 7.29 22.07 -19.45
C ALA A 178 8.42 22.76 -18.67
N ARG A 179 8.06 23.83 -17.95
CA ARG A 179 9.00 24.58 -17.12
C ARG A 179 9.37 23.82 -15.85
N ALA A 180 8.44 23.01 -15.34
CA ALA A 180 8.66 22.13 -14.19
C ALA A 180 7.95 20.79 -14.38
N ALA A 181 8.44 19.75 -13.69
CA ALA A 181 7.85 18.42 -13.72
C ALA A 181 7.63 17.85 -12.34
N VAL A 182 6.55 17.07 -12.19
CA VAL A 182 6.28 16.24 -11.00
C VAL A 182 6.17 14.80 -11.43
N VAL A 183 7.03 13.92 -10.89
CA VAL A 183 6.97 12.47 -11.09
C VAL A 183 6.21 11.84 -9.93
N ALA A 184 5.03 11.29 -10.23
CA ALA A 184 4.13 10.66 -9.26
C ALA A 184 3.53 9.37 -9.83
N THR A 185 4.39 8.54 -10.43
CA THR A 185 4.04 7.39 -11.27
C THR A 185 3.82 6.09 -10.49
N GLY A 186 3.89 6.13 -9.17
CA GLY A 186 3.84 4.93 -8.33
C GLY A 186 5.17 4.19 -8.29
N GLY A 187 5.13 2.92 -7.90
CA GLY A 187 6.29 2.04 -7.83
C GLY A 187 6.40 1.10 -9.02
N PHE A 188 6.94 -0.11 -8.77
CA PHE A 188 7.20 -1.12 -9.80
C PHE A 188 6.60 -2.50 -9.46
N GLU A 189 5.62 -2.56 -8.59
CA GLU A 189 5.00 -3.80 -8.11
C GLU A 189 4.36 -4.63 -9.22
N SER A 190 4.07 -4.05 -10.39
CA SER A 190 3.56 -4.76 -11.57
C SER A 190 4.65 -5.18 -12.55
N ASN A 191 5.90 -4.83 -12.30
CA ASN A 191 7.04 -5.23 -13.11
C ASN A 191 7.68 -6.51 -12.55
N LEU A 192 7.28 -7.65 -13.11
CA LEU A 192 7.77 -8.95 -12.62
C LEU A 192 9.26 -9.15 -12.79
N ASP A 193 9.87 -8.59 -13.83
CA ASP A 193 11.30 -8.75 -14.05
C ASP A 193 12.07 -7.97 -12.99
N TRP A 194 11.64 -6.76 -12.67
CA TRP A 194 12.22 -6.00 -11.56
C TRP A 194 11.96 -6.64 -10.19
N LEU A 195 10.77 -7.23 -9.97
CA LEU A 195 10.52 -8.00 -8.75
C LEU A 195 11.39 -9.25 -8.66
N ARG A 196 11.69 -9.93 -9.81
CA ARG A 196 12.61 -11.07 -9.83
C ARG A 196 14.06 -10.67 -9.50
N GLU A 197 14.52 -9.51 -9.93
CA GLU A 197 15.84 -8.98 -9.54
C GLU A 197 15.98 -8.90 -8.01
N ALA A 198 14.90 -8.51 -7.31
CA ALA A 198 14.90 -8.35 -5.86
C ALA A 198 14.56 -9.63 -5.08
N TRP A 199 13.60 -10.44 -5.56
CA TRP A 199 12.97 -11.55 -4.81
C TRP A 199 13.24 -12.94 -5.41
N GLY A 200 13.95 -13.04 -6.54
CA GLY A 200 14.18 -14.28 -7.27
C GLY A 200 12.96 -14.78 -8.06
N ASP A 201 13.07 -15.96 -8.67
CA ASP A 201 12.07 -16.51 -9.60
C ASP A 201 10.68 -16.68 -8.99
N ALA A 202 10.62 -16.94 -7.69
CA ALA A 202 9.35 -17.09 -6.96
C ALA A 202 8.51 -15.80 -6.92
N ALA A 203 9.07 -14.63 -7.31
CA ALA A 203 8.30 -13.40 -7.47
C ALA A 203 7.13 -13.55 -8.46
N SER A 204 7.18 -14.55 -9.34
CA SER A 204 6.04 -14.93 -10.20
C SER A 204 4.78 -15.32 -9.43
N ASN A 205 4.91 -15.72 -8.15
CA ASN A 205 3.79 -16.03 -7.26
C ASN A 205 3.16 -14.81 -6.59
N PHE A 206 3.77 -13.61 -6.72
CA PHE A 206 3.16 -12.39 -6.21
C PHE A 206 1.86 -12.08 -6.96
N ILE A 207 0.83 -11.75 -6.20
CA ILE A 207 -0.41 -11.18 -6.72
C ILE A 207 -0.31 -9.67 -6.55
N VAL A 208 -0.51 -8.93 -7.63
CA VAL A 208 -0.53 -7.46 -7.58
C VAL A 208 -1.93 -7.02 -7.18
N ARG A 209 -2.07 -6.60 -5.94
CA ARG A 209 -3.33 -6.06 -5.42
C ARG A 209 -3.48 -4.59 -5.83
N GLY A 210 -3.44 -4.36 -7.12
CA GLY A 210 -3.39 -3.05 -7.75
C GLY A 210 -3.48 -3.11 -9.25
N THR A 211 -3.13 -2.01 -9.88
CA THR A 211 -3.15 -1.83 -11.33
C THR A 211 -2.00 -2.58 -12.03
N PRO A 212 -2.20 -3.09 -13.26
CA PRO A 212 -1.10 -3.62 -14.06
C PRO A 212 -0.14 -2.53 -14.61
N TYR A 213 -0.43 -1.25 -14.39
CA TYR A 213 0.28 -0.14 -15.02
C TYR A 213 1.42 0.44 -14.17
N ASN A 214 1.57 0.05 -12.90
CA ASN A 214 2.69 0.49 -12.04
C ASN A 214 3.94 -0.36 -12.30
N THR A 215 4.65 -0.06 -13.39
CA THR A 215 5.82 -0.85 -13.84
C THR A 215 7.16 -0.19 -13.56
N GLY A 216 7.16 1.02 -12.96
CA GLY A 216 8.37 1.72 -12.55
C GLY A 216 9.19 2.36 -13.68
N GLY A 217 8.67 2.44 -14.92
CA GLY A 217 9.42 3.03 -16.05
C GLY A 217 10.03 4.39 -15.72
N PRO A 218 9.23 5.41 -15.36
CA PRO A 218 9.78 6.73 -15.00
C PRO A 218 10.68 6.73 -13.76
N LEU A 219 10.47 5.86 -12.78
CA LEU A 219 11.38 5.68 -11.66
C LEU A 219 12.77 5.20 -12.14
N ARG A 220 12.81 4.20 -13.03
CA ARG A 220 14.06 3.71 -13.63
C ARG A 220 14.77 4.83 -14.39
N LEU A 221 14.03 5.60 -15.20
CA LEU A 221 14.60 6.74 -15.92
C LEU A 221 15.27 7.77 -14.99
N LEU A 222 14.66 8.06 -13.84
CA LEU A 222 15.25 8.98 -12.86
C LEU A 222 16.51 8.41 -12.23
N LEU A 223 16.49 7.13 -11.82
CA LEU A 223 17.64 6.46 -11.21
C LEU A 223 18.82 6.39 -12.20
N ASP A 224 18.56 6.03 -13.46
CA ASP A 224 19.55 5.96 -14.53
C ASP A 224 20.13 7.34 -14.87
N ALA A 225 19.36 8.41 -14.67
CA ALA A 225 19.78 9.80 -14.86
C ALA A 225 20.51 10.40 -13.64
N GLY A 226 20.75 9.62 -12.58
CA GLY A 226 21.51 10.07 -11.41
C GLY A 226 20.66 10.58 -10.25
N ALA A 227 19.36 10.30 -10.21
CA ALA A 227 18.57 10.55 -9.01
C ALA A 227 19.07 9.67 -7.86
N SER A 228 19.24 10.26 -6.68
CA SER A 228 19.71 9.55 -5.49
C SER A 228 18.66 8.54 -5.05
N PRO A 229 18.98 7.23 -4.98
CA PRO A 229 18.02 6.22 -4.57
C PRO A 229 17.71 6.30 -3.08
N VAL A 230 16.53 5.86 -2.68
CA VAL A 230 16.11 5.67 -1.28
C VAL A 230 15.22 4.44 -1.16
N GLY A 231 15.30 3.74 -0.04
CA GLY A 231 14.57 2.51 0.19
C GLY A 231 15.27 1.28 -0.41
N ASP A 232 14.66 0.12 -0.25
CA ASP A 232 15.17 -1.17 -0.69
C ASP A 232 14.17 -1.81 -1.67
N ALA A 233 14.66 -2.33 -2.79
CA ALA A 233 13.85 -3.07 -3.78
C ALA A 233 13.20 -4.33 -3.19
N ARG A 234 13.78 -4.90 -2.13
CA ARG A 234 13.22 -6.03 -1.37
C ARG A 234 12.19 -5.63 -0.32
N ALA A 235 12.04 -4.35 -0.03
CA ALA A 235 11.07 -3.85 0.91
C ALA A 235 9.79 -3.42 0.19
N CYS A 236 8.65 -3.95 0.63
CA CYS A 236 7.36 -3.66 0.01
C CYS A 236 6.23 -3.76 1.03
N HIS A 237 5.11 -3.11 0.74
CA HIS A 237 3.86 -3.39 1.42
C HIS A 237 3.15 -4.54 0.70
N ALA A 238 3.18 -5.70 1.33
CA ALA A 238 2.46 -6.87 0.87
C ALA A 238 1.64 -7.46 2.02
N ILE A 239 0.44 -7.91 1.71
CA ILE A 239 -0.47 -8.57 2.65
C ILE A 239 -0.75 -10.00 2.21
N ALA A 240 -1.23 -10.83 3.13
CA ALA A 240 -1.73 -12.15 2.78
C ALA A 240 -3.08 -12.00 2.05
N VAL A 241 -3.15 -12.49 0.82
CA VAL A 241 -4.38 -12.55 0.02
C VAL A 241 -4.71 -14.00 -0.32
N ASP A 242 -5.96 -14.25 -0.66
CA ASP A 242 -6.36 -15.55 -1.17
C ASP A 242 -5.57 -15.89 -2.45
N ALA A 243 -4.92 -17.04 -2.49
CA ALA A 243 -4.06 -17.45 -3.60
C ALA A 243 -4.81 -17.62 -4.94
N ARG A 244 -6.14 -17.69 -4.89
CA ARG A 244 -7.03 -17.79 -6.06
C ARG A 244 -7.41 -16.42 -6.62
N ALA A 245 -7.00 -15.32 -5.96
CA ALA A 245 -7.23 -13.97 -6.44
C ALA A 245 -6.62 -13.76 -7.83
N PRO A 246 -7.23 -12.93 -8.69
CA PRO A 246 -6.65 -12.58 -9.98
C PRO A 246 -5.30 -11.88 -9.78
N ARG A 247 -4.41 -12.02 -10.77
CA ARG A 247 -3.05 -11.47 -10.71
C ARG A 247 -3.04 -9.95 -10.49
N PHE A 248 -4.00 -9.25 -11.06
CA PHE A 248 -4.15 -7.80 -10.96
C PHE A 248 -5.59 -7.44 -10.56
N ASP A 249 -5.77 -6.24 -10.03
CA ASP A 249 -7.06 -5.61 -9.76
C ASP A 249 -7.98 -6.38 -8.78
N GLY A 250 -7.44 -7.35 -8.03
CA GLY A 250 -8.21 -8.14 -7.05
C GLY A 250 -8.77 -7.33 -5.89
N GLY A 251 -8.25 -6.14 -5.69
CA GLY A 251 -8.73 -5.19 -4.69
C GLY A 251 -8.55 -5.64 -3.24
N ILE A 252 -9.19 -4.89 -2.33
CA ILE A 252 -9.08 -5.14 -0.89
C ILE A 252 -9.82 -6.38 -0.43
N VAL A 253 -10.83 -6.80 -1.18
CA VAL A 253 -11.73 -7.92 -0.82
C VAL A 253 -11.04 -9.28 -0.87
N THR A 254 -9.88 -9.38 -1.51
CA THR A 254 -9.08 -10.63 -1.55
C THR A 254 -8.20 -10.82 -0.32
N ARG A 255 -8.08 -9.81 0.55
CA ARG A 255 -7.38 -9.91 1.83
C ARG A 255 -8.12 -10.87 2.75
N LEU A 256 -7.37 -11.70 3.46
CA LEU A 256 -7.91 -12.61 4.45
C LEU A 256 -7.62 -12.08 5.86
N ASP A 257 -8.68 -11.87 6.63
CA ASP A 257 -8.61 -11.32 7.99
C ASP A 257 -8.79 -12.42 9.07
N CYS A 258 -8.79 -13.69 8.68
CA CYS A 258 -8.96 -14.83 9.58
C CYS A 258 -7.66 -15.31 10.26
N LEU A 259 -6.50 -14.84 9.83
CA LEU A 259 -5.19 -15.36 10.27
C LEU A 259 -5.03 -15.40 11.80
N PRO A 260 -5.38 -14.34 12.57
CA PRO A 260 -5.24 -14.38 14.02
C PRO A 260 -6.18 -15.36 14.71
N LEU A 261 -7.24 -15.83 14.03
CA LEU A 261 -8.22 -16.76 14.59
C LEU A 261 -7.85 -18.24 14.43
N GLY A 262 -6.79 -18.53 13.68
CA GLY A 262 -6.31 -19.88 13.41
C GLY A 262 -4.79 -20.00 13.50
N ILE A 263 -4.25 -20.89 12.70
CA ILE A 263 -2.79 -21.02 12.47
C ILE A 263 -2.48 -20.87 10.99
N VAL A 264 -1.26 -20.45 10.68
CA VAL A 264 -0.77 -20.36 9.31
C VAL A 264 0.41 -21.29 9.12
N VAL A 265 0.32 -22.18 8.12
CA VAL A 265 1.35 -23.15 7.79
C VAL A 265 1.88 -22.90 6.37
N ASN A 266 3.16 -23.25 6.13
CA ASN A 266 3.75 -23.26 4.79
C ASN A 266 3.36 -24.54 4.03
N GLN A 267 3.87 -24.71 2.80
CA GLN A 267 3.58 -25.89 1.97
C GLN A 267 4.08 -27.22 2.57
N HIS A 268 4.98 -27.17 3.57
CA HIS A 268 5.46 -28.35 4.31
C HIS A 268 4.61 -28.68 5.54
N GLY A 269 3.54 -27.91 5.79
CA GLY A 269 2.66 -28.08 6.95
C GLY A 269 3.25 -27.52 8.25
N GLU A 270 4.20 -26.58 8.19
CA GLU A 270 4.92 -26.02 9.32
C GLU A 270 4.50 -24.58 9.60
N ARG A 271 4.24 -24.24 10.87
CA ARG A 271 4.05 -22.85 11.29
C ARG A 271 5.37 -22.09 11.22
N PHE A 272 5.33 -20.82 10.83
CA PHE A 272 6.53 -20.01 10.61
C PHE A 272 6.46 -18.62 11.26
N ALA A 273 5.33 -18.23 11.83
CA ALA A 273 5.16 -16.91 12.44
C ALA A 273 4.16 -16.98 13.60
N ASP A 274 4.18 -15.95 14.44
CA ASP A 274 3.20 -15.70 15.49
C ASP A 274 1.98 -14.99 14.91
N GLU A 275 0.86 -15.70 14.79
CA GLU A 275 -0.40 -15.16 14.25
C GLU A 275 -1.07 -14.18 15.22
N GLY A 276 -0.68 -14.22 16.49
CA GLY A 276 -1.22 -13.41 17.56
C GLY A 276 -0.27 -12.33 18.09
N GLN A 277 0.77 -11.96 17.36
CA GLN A 277 1.84 -11.07 17.86
C GLN A 277 1.35 -9.66 18.24
N ASP A 278 0.37 -9.10 17.54
CA ASP A 278 -0.19 -7.77 17.81
C ASP A 278 -1.61 -7.67 17.24
N LEU A 279 -2.32 -6.62 17.60
CA LEU A 279 -3.65 -6.30 17.05
C LEU A 279 -3.63 -6.32 15.52
N TRP A 280 -4.61 -7.00 14.92
CA TRP A 280 -4.65 -7.25 13.49
C TRP A 280 -4.48 -5.99 12.62
N PRO A 281 -5.09 -4.82 12.92
CA PRO A 281 -4.87 -3.59 12.18
C PRO A 281 -3.41 -3.12 12.14
N LYS A 282 -2.58 -3.53 13.10
CA LYS A 282 -1.16 -3.20 13.18
C LYS A 282 -0.25 -4.27 12.55
N ARG A 283 -0.77 -5.50 12.39
CA ARG A 283 0.03 -6.67 11.99
C ARG A 283 -0.26 -7.18 10.57
N TYR A 284 -1.46 -6.99 10.04
CA TYR A 284 -1.86 -7.56 8.73
C TYR A 284 -0.90 -7.20 7.60
N ALA A 285 -0.27 -6.01 7.66
CA ALA A 285 0.63 -5.50 6.63
C ALA A 285 1.97 -6.24 6.51
N SER A 286 2.36 -7.02 7.53
CA SER A 286 3.58 -7.83 7.51
C SER A 286 3.38 -9.23 6.95
N TRP A 287 2.14 -9.71 6.88
CA TRP A 287 1.85 -11.09 6.50
C TRP A 287 2.18 -11.43 5.05
N GLY A 288 2.09 -10.46 4.13
CA GLY A 288 2.52 -10.66 2.75
C GLY A 288 4.01 -10.99 2.65
N VAL A 289 4.86 -10.25 3.38
CA VAL A 289 6.31 -10.49 3.41
C VAL A 289 6.64 -11.82 4.10
N LEU A 290 5.94 -12.15 5.19
CA LEU A 290 6.11 -13.45 5.86
C LEU A 290 5.76 -14.63 4.94
N VAL A 291 4.71 -14.51 4.14
CA VAL A 291 4.34 -15.51 3.13
C VAL A 291 5.37 -15.53 1.98
N ALA A 292 5.85 -14.36 1.53
CA ALA A 292 6.89 -14.26 0.50
C ALA A 292 8.20 -14.94 0.88
N ALA A 293 8.52 -15.01 2.17
CA ALA A 293 9.69 -15.70 2.70
C ALA A 293 9.52 -17.23 2.77
N GLN A 294 8.31 -17.76 2.53
CA GLN A 294 8.09 -19.22 2.62
C GLN A 294 8.41 -19.91 1.28
N PRO A 295 8.72 -21.21 1.30
CA PRO A 295 8.93 -22.02 0.10
C PRO A 295 7.76 -21.86 -0.88
N GLY A 296 8.08 -21.59 -2.15
CA GLY A 296 7.11 -21.35 -3.20
C GLY A 296 6.28 -20.06 -3.00
N GLN A 297 6.60 -19.22 -2.00
CA GLN A 297 5.85 -18.02 -1.61
C GLN A 297 4.35 -18.30 -1.43
N GLN A 298 4.07 -19.42 -0.76
CA GLN A 298 2.72 -19.87 -0.45
C GLN A 298 2.60 -20.23 1.03
N ALA A 299 1.41 -20.00 1.56
CA ALA A 299 1.03 -20.43 2.89
C ALA A 299 -0.45 -20.81 2.93
N TYR A 300 -0.93 -21.31 4.06
CA TYR A 300 -2.31 -21.76 4.22
C TYR A 300 -2.79 -21.39 5.63
N CYS A 301 -3.91 -20.68 5.70
CA CYS A 301 -4.57 -20.38 6.97
C CYS A 301 -5.58 -21.49 7.29
N LEU A 302 -5.47 -22.08 8.47
CA LEU A 302 -6.37 -23.12 8.98
C LEU A 302 -7.14 -22.56 10.17
N VAL A 303 -8.46 -22.61 10.12
CA VAL A 303 -9.37 -22.20 11.20
C VAL A 303 -10.42 -23.28 11.44
N ASP A 304 -11.07 -23.23 12.58
CA ASP A 304 -12.19 -24.09 12.90
C ASP A 304 -13.52 -23.33 13.02
N ALA A 305 -14.61 -24.02 13.31
CA ALA A 305 -15.94 -23.43 13.37
C ALA A 305 -16.09 -22.26 14.35
N LYS A 306 -15.23 -22.17 15.38
CA LYS A 306 -15.23 -21.06 16.35
C LYS A 306 -14.84 -19.71 15.74
N ALA A 307 -14.16 -19.72 14.58
CA ALA A 307 -13.76 -18.52 13.85
C ALA A 307 -14.87 -17.98 12.92
N ILE A 308 -15.84 -18.81 12.55
CA ILE A 308 -16.88 -18.45 11.57
C ILE A 308 -17.70 -17.26 12.08
N GLY A 309 -17.88 -16.25 11.19
CA GLY A 309 -18.60 -15.02 11.51
C GLY A 309 -17.82 -13.99 12.33
N ARG A 310 -16.54 -14.27 12.67
CA ARG A 310 -15.67 -13.38 13.45
C ARG A 310 -14.68 -12.57 12.62
N PHE A 311 -14.65 -12.77 11.32
CA PHE A 311 -13.81 -12.03 10.36
C PHE A 311 -14.61 -11.66 9.12
N MET A 312 -14.10 -10.72 8.33
CA MET A 312 -14.75 -10.32 7.09
C MET A 312 -14.84 -11.51 6.13
N PRO A 313 -16.01 -11.77 5.53
CA PRO A 313 -16.16 -12.88 4.58
C PRO A 313 -15.16 -12.78 3.44
N SER A 314 -14.53 -13.91 3.10
CA SER A 314 -13.69 -14.01 1.92
C SER A 314 -14.55 -14.01 0.65
N VAL A 315 -14.04 -13.40 -0.43
CA VAL A 315 -14.67 -13.47 -1.78
C VAL A 315 -14.68 -14.91 -2.30
N PHE A 316 -13.66 -15.69 -1.96
CA PHE A 316 -13.57 -17.10 -2.33
C PHE A 316 -14.04 -17.96 -1.16
N PRO A 317 -14.89 -18.97 -1.41
CA PRO A 317 -15.31 -19.87 -0.33
C PRO A 317 -14.10 -20.63 0.24
N PRO A 318 -14.11 -20.97 1.54
CA PRO A 318 -13.07 -21.80 2.13
C PRO A 318 -13.07 -23.21 1.54
N PHE A 319 -11.92 -23.89 1.63
CA PHE A 319 -11.93 -25.33 1.60
C PHE A 319 -12.50 -25.82 2.95
N VAL A 320 -13.45 -26.73 2.91
CA VAL A 320 -14.18 -27.19 4.11
C VAL A 320 -14.02 -28.71 4.26
N ALA A 321 -13.68 -29.14 5.46
CA ALA A 321 -13.55 -30.58 5.74
C ALA A 321 -13.97 -30.94 7.20
N PRO A 322 -14.38 -32.16 7.47
CA PRO A 322 -14.77 -32.62 8.80
C PRO A 322 -13.57 -32.94 9.71
N SER A 323 -12.34 -33.02 9.14
CA SER A 323 -11.11 -33.25 9.89
C SER A 323 -9.94 -32.44 9.32
N ILE A 324 -8.91 -32.21 10.15
CA ILE A 324 -7.67 -31.55 9.73
C ILE A 324 -6.95 -32.34 8.63
N ARG A 325 -6.97 -33.69 8.70
CA ARG A 325 -6.34 -34.54 7.70
C ARG A 325 -7.01 -34.38 6.32
N GLU A 326 -8.33 -34.39 6.27
CA GLU A 326 -9.09 -34.20 5.05
C GLU A 326 -8.96 -32.77 4.52
N LEU A 327 -8.89 -31.77 5.41
CA LEU A 327 -8.62 -30.39 5.02
C LEU A 327 -7.23 -30.25 4.38
N ALA A 328 -6.20 -30.88 4.96
CA ALA A 328 -4.86 -30.88 4.40
C ALA A 328 -4.83 -31.51 3.00
N LEU A 329 -5.52 -32.64 2.81
CA LEU A 329 -5.65 -33.25 1.47
C LEU A 329 -6.34 -32.31 0.47
N ALA A 330 -7.42 -31.67 0.87
CA ALA A 330 -8.14 -30.71 0.01
C ALA A 330 -7.28 -29.50 -0.38
N LEU A 331 -6.33 -29.11 0.48
CA LEU A 331 -5.37 -28.03 0.25
C LEU A 331 -4.07 -28.51 -0.44
N ALA A 332 -3.96 -29.78 -0.81
CA ALA A 332 -2.76 -30.41 -1.34
C ALA A 332 -1.53 -30.29 -0.41
N LEU A 333 -1.75 -30.34 0.90
CA LEU A 333 -0.72 -30.32 1.93
C LEU A 333 -0.43 -31.75 2.44
N PRO A 334 0.77 -32.00 3.03
CA PRO A 334 1.09 -33.29 3.64
C PRO A 334 0.23 -33.51 4.89
N PRO A 335 -0.75 -34.46 4.87
CA PRO A 335 -1.79 -34.53 5.87
C PRO A 335 -1.27 -34.98 7.26
N ASP A 336 -0.25 -35.85 7.30
CA ASP A 336 0.32 -36.31 8.56
C ASP A 336 1.14 -35.18 9.24
N ARG A 337 1.84 -34.38 8.44
CA ARG A 337 2.61 -33.24 8.96
C ARG A 337 1.71 -32.13 9.49
N VAL A 338 0.66 -31.78 8.73
CA VAL A 338 -0.34 -30.80 9.18
C VAL A 338 -1.04 -31.27 10.44
N GLY A 339 -1.42 -32.55 10.50
CA GLY A 339 -2.01 -33.15 11.69
C GLY A 339 -1.10 -32.98 12.91
N ALA A 340 0.16 -33.42 12.81
CA ALA A 340 1.14 -33.27 13.88
C ALA A 340 1.35 -31.80 14.32
N THR A 341 1.35 -30.85 13.36
CA THR A 341 1.45 -29.42 13.66
C THR A 341 0.24 -28.93 14.46
N VAL A 342 -0.98 -29.33 14.09
CA VAL A 342 -2.20 -28.94 14.80
C VAL A 342 -2.26 -29.60 16.18
N ASP A 343 -1.86 -30.85 16.31
CA ASP A 343 -1.82 -31.56 17.60
C ASP A 343 -0.83 -30.89 18.57
N ALA A 344 0.38 -30.59 18.10
CA ALA A 344 1.38 -29.83 18.88
C ALA A 344 0.88 -28.45 19.30
N PHE A 345 0.23 -27.73 18.37
CA PHE A 345 -0.38 -26.43 18.67
C PHE A 345 -1.47 -26.57 19.74
N ASN A 346 -2.40 -27.50 19.58
CA ASN A 346 -3.51 -27.72 20.50
C ASN A 346 -3.02 -28.08 21.91
N ALA A 347 -1.95 -28.89 22.02
CA ALA A 347 -1.34 -29.26 23.30
C ALA A 347 -0.67 -28.06 24.00
N ALA A 348 -0.13 -27.13 23.23
CA ALA A 348 0.57 -25.97 23.73
C ALA A 348 -0.37 -24.82 24.17
N VAL A 349 -1.64 -24.80 23.74
CA VAL A 349 -2.60 -23.75 24.06
C VAL A 349 -2.85 -23.68 25.57
N ARG A 350 -2.77 -22.46 26.11
CA ARG A 350 -3.20 -22.10 27.47
C ARG A 350 -4.47 -21.28 27.40
N ASP A 351 -5.50 -21.78 28.06
CA ASP A 351 -6.81 -21.12 28.04
C ASP A 351 -6.80 -19.85 28.91
N ALA A 352 -7.36 -18.77 28.37
CA ALA A 352 -7.60 -17.51 29.02
C ALA A 352 -8.92 -16.91 28.49
N PRO A 353 -9.46 -15.85 29.10
CA PRO A 353 -10.62 -15.15 28.53
C PRO A 353 -10.28 -14.63 27.13
N PHE A 354 -11.05 -15.08 26.14
CA PHE A 354 -10.83 -14.74 24.73
C PHE A 354 -11.50 -13.43 24.36
N ASP A 355 -10.71 -12.45 23.88
CA ASP A 355 -11.18 -11.15 23.43
C ASP A 355 -10.39 -10.66 22.20
N LEU A 356 -11.07 -10.50 21.06
CA LEU A 356 -10.45 -10.03 19.81
C LEU A 356 -10.10 -8.53 19.81
N GLU A 357 -10.64 -7.76 20.72
CA GLU A 357 -10.45 -6.31 20.79
C GLU A 357 -9.21 -5.92 21.59
N THR A 358 -8.67 -6.87 22.36
CA THR A 358 -7.50 -6.67 23.21
C THR A 358 -6.42 -7.71 22.95
N LEU A 359 -5.22 -7.49 23.47
CA LEU A 359 -4.18 -8.49 23.57
C LEU A 359 -4.53 -9.40 24.77
N ASP A 360 -5.31 -10.44 24.51
CA ASP A 360 -6.07 -11.21 25.49
C ASP A 360 -5.25 -12.20 26.33
N GLY A 361 -3.97 -12.44 25.94
CA GLY A 361 -3.11 -13.40 26.64
C GLY A 361 -3.45 -14.88 26.42
N CYS A 362 -4.45 -15.22 25.59
CA CYS A 362 -4.65 -16.58 25.10
C CYS A 362 -3.44 -16.99 24.26
N ARG A 363 -2.52 -17.76 24.82
CA ARG A 363 -1.22 -18.03 24.22
C ARG A 363 -0.88 -19.50 24.16
N THR A 364 0.19 -19.82 23.43
CA THR A 364 0.84 -21.12 23.48
C THR A 364 2.08 -21.07 24.39
N GLU A 365 2.42 -22.18 25.01
CA GLU A 365 3.64 -22.36 25.81
C GLU A 365 4.46 -23.51 25.27
N GLY A 366 5.79 -23.33 25.17
CA GLY A 366 6.72 -24.38 24.72
C GLY A 366 6.66 -24.66 23.21
N LEU A 367 6.04 -23.76 22.42
CA LEU A 367 5.94 -23.88 20.96
C LEU A 367 6.77 -22.81 20.25
N THR A 368 7.44 -23.19 19.16
CA THR A 368 8.19 -22.28 18.29
C THR A 368 7.71 -22.43 16.85
N PRO A 369 7.26 -21.34 16.19
CA PRO A 369 7.00 -20.02 16.76
C PRO A 369 5.85 -20.07 17.78
N PRO A 370 5.83 -19.18 18.79
CA PRO A 370 4.70 -19.07 19.71
C PRO A 370 3.47 -18.52 18.98
N LYS A 371 2.31 -18.55 19.64
CA LYS A 371 1.17 -17.70 19.37
C LYS A 371 0.86 -16.92 20.63
N SER A 372 1.08 -15.59 20.61
CA SER A 372 1.09 -14.76 21.81
C SER A 372 -0.29 -14.39 22.32
N HIS A 373 -1.27 -14.26 21.41
CA HIS A 373 -2.66 -13.90 21.72
C HIS A 373 -3.61 -14.68 20.82
N TRP A 374 -4.88 -14.76 21.24
CA TRP A 374 -5.98 -15.43 20.53
C TRP A 374 -5.71 -16.90 20.18
N ALA A 375 -4.82 -17.54 20.94
CA ALA A 375 -4.56 -18.97 20.77
C ALA A 375 -5.75 -19.79 21.31
N ARG A 376 -6.43 -20.47 20.40
CA ARG A 376 -7.53 -21.40 20.69
C ARG A 376 -7.27 -22.72 19.99
N ARG A 377 -7.59 -23.84 20.66
CA ARG A 377 -7.45 -25.16 20.03
C ARG A 377 -8.26 -25.22 18.75
N LEU A 378 -7.72 -25.83 17.72
CA LEU A 378 -8.43 -26.17 16.48
C LEU A 378 -9.05 -27.56 16.66
N ASP A 379 -10.26 -27.61 17.23
CA ASP A 379 -10.93 -28.88 17.67
C ASP A 379 -12.41 -28.91 17.32
N THR A 380 -13.00 -27.88 16.78
CA THR A 380 -14.44 -27.73 16.52
C THR A 380 -14.74 -27.79 15.02
N ARG A 381 -15.46 -28.83 14.58
CA ARG A 381 -15.89 -29.01 13.17
C ARG A 381 -16.95 -28.00 12.76
N PRO A 382 -17.01 -27.61 11.46
CA PRO A 382 -16.10 -27.97 10.38
C PRO A 382 -14.81 -27.16 10.46
N PHE A 383 -13.74 -27.69 9.81
CA PHE A 383 -12.47 -26.99 9.62
C PHE A 383 -12.47 -26.28 8.28
N TRP A 384 -11.94 -25.06 8.25
CA TRP A 384 -11.83 -24.24 7.05
C TRP A 384 -10.37 -23.95 6.74
N GLY A 385 -10.04 -23.95 5.44
CA GLY A 385 -8.71 -23.63 4.96
C GLY A 385 -8.73 -22.63 3.82
N TYR A 386 -7.73 -21.73 3.81
CA TYR A 386 -7.54 -20.73 2.78
C TYR A 386 -6.10 -20.76 2.29
N PRO A 387 -5.84 -20.94 0.97
CA PRO A 387 -4.51 -20.81 0.42
C PRO A 387 -4.15 -19.31 0.34
N LEU A 388 -2.89 -18.98 0.67
CA LEU A 388 -2.38 -17.61 0.74
C LEU A 388 -1.24 -17.40 -0.24
N ARG A 389 -1.19 -16.20 -0.82
CA ARG A 389 -0.05 -15.64 -1.54
C ARG A 389 0.26 -14.23 -1.09
N PRO A 390 1.49 -13.70 -1.36
CA PRO A 390 1.79 -12.30 -1.14
C PRO A 390 0.97 -11.43 -2.10
N GLY A 391 0.18 -10.53 -1.55
CA GLY A 391 -0.53 -9.50 -2.31
C GLY A 391 0.20 -8.18 -2.20
N ILE A 392 1.09 -7.88 -3.16
CA ILE A 392 1.87 -6.65 -3.18
C ILE A 392 1.01 -5.47 -3.64
N THR A 393 1.21 -4.31 -3.01
CA THR A 393 0.47 -3.09 -3.33
C THR A 393 1.38 -1.87 -3.48
N PHE A 394 2.61 -1.93 -2.96
CA PHE A 394 3.46 -0.77 -2.78
C PHE A 394 4.92 -1.21 -2.66
N THR A 395 5.83 -0.57 -3.38
CA THR A 395 7.28 -0.77 -3.29
C THR A 395 7.93 0.40 -2.58
N TYR A 396 9.09 0.19 -1.93
CA TYR A 396 9.74 1.26 -1.15
C TYR A 396 10.99 1.83 -1.81
N LEU A 397 11.57 1.14 -2.79
CA LEU A 397 12.62 1.74 -3.60
C LEU A 397 12.04 2.91 -4.41
N GLY A 398 12.67 4.06 -4.27
CA GLY A 398 12.28 5.28 -4.95
C GLY A 398 13.44 6.26 -5.02
N VAL A 399 13.13 7.56 -5.16
CA VAL A 399 14.10 8.64 -5.22
C VAL A 399 14.10 9.47 -3.94
N THR A 400 15.28 9.95 -3.55
CA THR A 400 15.44 10.90 -2.46
C THR A 400 14.87 12.25 -2.85
N VAL A 401 14.13 12.86 -1.91
CA VAL A 401 13.63 14.24 -2.06
C VAL A 401 14.02 15.07 -0.85
N ASP A 402 14.07 16.38 -1.05
CA ASP A 402 14.19 17.35 0.03
C ASP A 402 12.81 17.73 0.62
N GLU A 403 12.80 18.66 1.59
CA GLU A 403 11.58 19.13 2.26
C GLU A 403 10.61 19.90 1.34
N ALA A 404 11.07 20.34 0.17
CA ALA A 404 10.22 20.93 -0.87
C ALA A 404 9.72 19.90 -1.91
N SER A 405 9.95 18.60 -1.67
CA SER A 405 9.68 17.49 -2.62
C SER A 405 10.51 17.54 -3.91
N ARG A 406 11.63 18.28 -3.95
CA ARG A 406 12.53 18.32 -5.11
C ARG A 406 13.36 17.04 -5.16
N VAL A 407 13.47 16.45 -6.34
CA VAL A 407 14.32 15.24 -6.54
C VAL A 407 15.78 15.61 -6.36
N VAL A 408 16.52 14.82 -5.59
CA VAL A 408 17.96 14.97 -5.41
C VAL A 408 18.68 14.28 -6.57
N MET A 409 19.23 15.09 -7.49
CA MET A 409 19.98 14.65 -8.66
C MET A 409 21.47 14.82 -8.41
N ASN A 410 22.25 13.73 -8.50
CA ASN A 410 23.71 13.76 -8.24
C ASN A 410 24.09 14.44 -6.92
N GLY A 411 23.27 14.27 -5.87
CA GLY A 411 23.47 14.84 -4.54
C GLY A 411 22.94 16.27 -4.36
N VAL A 412 22.34 16.89 -5.39
CA VAL A 412 21.82 18.27 -5.34
C VAL A 412 20.32 18.27 -5.63
N PRO A 413 19.47 18.95 -4.84
CA PRO A 413 18.06 19.09 -5.15
C PRO A 413 17.85 19.82 -6.50
N SER A 414 17.03 19.23 -7.37
CA SER A 414 16.67 19.82 -8.66
C SER A 414 15.91 21.13 -8.47
N GLU A 415 16.10 22.08 -9.38
CA GLU A 415 15.38 23.36 -9.33
C GLU A 415 13.90 23.24 -9.72
N ASN A 416 13.56 22.30 -10.62
CA ASN A 416 12.23 22.20 -11.25
C ASN A 416 11.73 20.76 -11.47
N LEU A 417 12.40 19.76 -10.89
CA LEU A 417 11.96 18.37 -10.93
C LEU A 417 11.58 17.90 -9.52
N PHE A 418 10.33 17.46 -9.37
CA PHE A 418 9.73 17.08 -8.10
C PHE A 418 9.26 15.63 -8.14
N ALA A 419 9.16 15.00 -6.98
CA ALA A 419 8.58 13.65 -6.86
C ALA A 419 7.59 13.57 -5.70
N ALA A 420 6.51 12.80 -5.89
CA ALA A 420 5.47 12.64 -4.88
C ALA A 420 4.84 11.25 -4.89
N GLY A 421 4.33 10.84 -3.73
CA GLY A 421 3.67 9.54 -3.56
C GLY A 421 4.65 8.38 -3.44
N GLU A 422 4.30 7.24 -4.00
CA GLU A 422 5.07 6.00 -3.83
C GLU A 422 6.51 6.12 -4.33
N VAL A 423 6.73 6.81 -5.43
CA VAL A 423 8.06 7.00 -6.04
C VAL A 423 9.09 7.65 -5.08
N MET A 424 8.64 8.33 -4.01
CA MET A 424 9.51 8.90 -2.97
C MET A 424 9.26 8.35 -1.56
N ALA A 425 8.32 7.42 -1.41
CA ALA A 425 7.87 6.96 -0.10
C ALA A 425 8.94 6.26 0.75
N GLY A 426 10.00 5.75 0.13
CA GLY A 426 11.15 5.20 0.84
C GLY A 426 11.83 6.18 1.81
N ASN A 427 11.71 7.49 1.59
CA ASN A 427 12.17 8.51 2.54
C ASN A 427 11.48 8.44 3.91
N VAL A 428 10.23 7.96 3.94
CA VAL A 428 9.38 7.89 5.13
C VAL A 428 9.21 6.46 5.63
N LEU A 429 8.96 5.50 4.74
CA LEU A 429 8.50 4.16 5.10
C LEU A 429 9.62 3.16 5.35
N ARG A 430 10.71 3.20 4.59
CA ARG A 430 11.83 2.24 4.67
C ARG A 430 11.39 0.78 4.53
N HIS A 431 10.96 0.16 5.64
CA HIS A 431 10.63 -1.28 5.71
C HIS A 431 9.19 -1.57 6.09
N GLY A 432 8.45 -0.56 6.60
CA GLY A 432 7.16 -0.81 7.22
C GLY A 432 6.03 0.06 6.69
N TYR A 433 4.80 -0.36 6.95
CA TYR A 433 3.61 0.31 6.46
C TYR A 433 2.54 0.46 7.56
N LEU A 434 1.99 1.65 7.66
CA LEU A 434 0.78 1.91 8.44
C LEU A 434 -0.43 1.99 7.51
N ALA A 435 -1.56 1.45 7.92
CA ALA A 435 -2.80 1.54 7.14
C ALA A 435 -3.10 3.00 6.75
N GLY A 436 -3.33 3.25 5.47
CA GLY A 436 -3.69 4.57 4.94
C GLY A 436 -2.54 5.55 4.73
N ILE A 437 -1.31 5.27 5.20
CA ILE A 437 -0.18 6.20 5.13
C ILE A 437 0.25 6.52 3.68
N GLY A 438 0.14 5.57 2.76
CA GLY A 438 0.46 5.81 1.35
C GLY A 438 -0.42 6.89 0.73
N MET A 439 -1.70 6.96 1.14
CA MET A 439 -2.59 8.04 0.72
C MET A 439 -2.20 9.38 1.34
N THR A 440 -1.77 9.39 2.60
CA THR A 440 -1.26 10.59 3.27
C THR A 440 -0.01 11.13 2.59
N ILE A 441 0.98 10.25 2.33
CA ILE A 441 2.20 10.59 1.58
C ILE A 441 1.83 11.20 0.23
N GLY A 442 0.95 10.53 -0.53
CA GLY A 442 0.53 11.01 -1.84
C GLY A 442 -0.17 12.37 -1.78
N THR A 443 -1.02 12.62 -0.78
CA THR A 443 -1.76 13.89 -0.67
C THR A 443 -0.85 15.02 -0.19
N VAL A 444 -0.05 14.80 0.85
CA VAL A 444 0.85 15.82 1.42
C VAL A 444 1.93 16.22 0.40
N PHE A 445 2.72 15.24 -0.04
CA PHE A 445 3.83 15.52 -0.96
C PHE A 445 3.37 15.85 -2.38
N GLY A 446 2.20 15.34 -2.82
CA GLY A 446 1.58 15.78 -4.07
C GLY A 446 1.25 17.28 -4.07
N ARG A 447 0.60 17.76 -3.00
CA ARG A 447 0.31 19.20 -2.83
C ARG A 447 1.60 20.02 -2.78
N LEU A 448 2.60 19.58 -2.03
CA LEU A 448 3.91 20.27 -1.95
C LEU A 448 4.61 20.33 -3.30
N ALA A 449 4.73 19.21 -3.98
CA ALA A 449 5.38 19.11 -5.29
C ALA A 449 4.65 19.97 -6.33
N GLY A 450 3.30 19.98 -6.31
CA GLY A 450 2.51 20.80 -7.23
C GLY A 450 2.69 22.30 -6.98
N ALA A 451 2.70 22.73 -5.73
CA ALA A 451 2.96 24.12 -5.36
C ALA A 451 4.40 24.55 -5.71
N GLY A 452 5.40 23.69 -5.38
CA GLY A 452 6.80 23.93 -5.72
C GLY A 452 7.03 23.99 -7.23
N ALA A 453 6.41 23.09 -8.00
CA ALA A 453 6.48 23.11 -9.46
C ALA A 453 5.82 24.38 -10.05
N ALA A 454 4.73 24.84 -9.47
CA ALA A 454 4.09 26.08 -9.88
C ALA A 454 4.98 27.31 -9.62
N ASP A 455 5.72 27.33 -8.51
CA ASP A 455 6.66 28.40 -8.18
C ASP A 455 7.88 28.36 -9.12
N ALA A 456 8.46 27.19 -9.37
CA ALA A 456 9.58 26.99 -10.29
C ALA A 456 9.22 27.33 -11.75
N ALA A 457 7.94 27.28 -12.11
CA ALA A 457 7.43 27.61 -13.45
C ALA A 457 7.08 29.11 -13.63
N ARG A 458 7.43 29.98 -12.70
CA ARG A 458 7.28 31.44 -12.87
C ARG A 458 8.34 31.98 -13.85
#